data_ad997044550914dd6cf675c10fa5fbff
#
_entry.id   ad997044550914dd6cf675c10fa5fbff
#
_cell.length_a   1.000
_cell.length_b   1.000
_cell.length_c   1.000
_cell.angle_alpha   90.00
_cell.angle_beta   90.00
_cell.angle_gamma   90.00
#
_symmetry.space_group_name_H-M   'P 1'
#
loop_
_entity.id
_entity.type
_entity.pdbx_description
1 polymer ?
#
loop_
_entity_poly.entity_id
_entity_poly.type
_entity_poly.pdbx_seq_one_letter_code
_entity_poly.pdbx_strand_id
1 'polypeptide(L)'
;MAAADQDPGGTRDAAGSPAGSAAGDFPTLLPPERVAEAEATYQRVVQEFTLEFRLANALAYLRTYASPRVAALLLHTGHVQHASTERAVDTALFVYELVHHGIDSEQGQEVVRRLNAMHGRWSIRNDDSLWVLGTFAVLGPQMIDALGWRRLTDDERQACVDWWREVGTRMGITGIPETHAEFADAFRAYELAHLRRTDAGRVLLEASWDVMVSDLPEPLRPVSRLLAAALTDEPARSALGLPRVGAPVRTALRLGLVTRGLLSPTRGRPVPGWFTPGAPLGPYPEGYSLADLGVGEHHRHPAVVRVVQEGRQVRARRPV
;
A
#
# COMPACT_ATOMS: atom_id res chain seq x y z
N MET A 1 -72.37 -24.47 12.57
CA MET A 1 -72.18 -23.04 12.86
C MET A 1 -70.69 -22.82 12.94
N ALA A 2 -70.14 -22.52 11.88
CA ALA A 2 -69.51 -21.30 11.41
C ALA A 2 -68.19 -21.04 12.17
N ALA A 3 -67.09 -21.00 11.58
CA ALA A 3 -66.52 -19.92 10.87
C ALA A 3 -65.13 -20.31 10.33
N ALA A 4 -64.84 -19.82 9.14
CA ALA A 4 -63.63 -19.97 8.44
C ALA A 4 -62.47 -19.14 9.10
N ASP A 5 -61.30 -19.68 9.00
CA ASP A 5 -60.08 -18.92 9.28
C ASP A 5 -59.22 -18.87 8.01
N GLN A 6 -58.88 -17.65 7.58
CA GLN A 6 -58.12 -17.36 6.39
C GLN A 6 -56.65 -17.11 6.81
N ASP A 7 -55.77 -17.88 6.23
CA ASP A 7 -54.34 -17.69 6.27
C ASP A 7 -53.90 -16.63 5.22
N PRO A 8 -53.18 -15.53 5.57
CA PRO A 8 -52.54 -14.69 4.60
C PRO A 8 -51.07 -15.09 4.45
N GLY A 9 -50.77 -15.72 3.34
CA GLY A 9 -49.40 -16.00 2.90
C GLY A 9 -48.52 -14.75 2.83
N GLY A 10 -47.53 -14.71 3.70
CA GLY A 10 -46.43 -13.74 3.64
C GLY A 10 -45.32 -14.23 2.68
N THR A 11 -45.27 -13.62 1.54
CA THR A 11 -44.15 -13.76 0.62
C THR A 11 -42.88 -13.25 1.28
N ARG A 12 -41.91 -14.15 1.50
CA ARG A 12 -40.54 -13.79 1.88
C ARG A 12 -39.83 -13.28 0.63
N ASP A 13 -39.60 -11.99 0.59
CA ASP A 13 -38.71 -11.36 -0.37
C ASP A 13 -37.31 -11.93 -0.20
N ALA A 14 -36.83 -12.59 -1.25
CA ALA A 14 -35.46 -13.00 -1.39
C ALA A 14 -34.61 -11.73 -1.53
N ALA A 15 -33.83 -11.43 -0.49
CA ALA A 15 -32.81 -10.40 -0.55
C ALA A 15 -31.79 -10.77 -1.64
N GLY A 16 -31.88 -10.07 -2.75
CA GLY A 16 -30.95 -10.18 -3.87
C GLY A 16 -29.53 -9.86 -3.43
N SER A 17 -28.60 -10.73 -3.78
CA SER A 17 -27.18 -10.41 -3.83
C SER A 17 -26.96 -9.13 -4.63
N PRO A 18 -26.13 -8.18 -4.16
CA PRO A 18 -25.77 -7.05 -5.00
C PRO A 18 -24.82 -7.55 -6.10
N ALA A 19 -25.38 -7.82 -7.27
CA ALA A 19 -24.63 -7.93 -8.50
C ALA A 19 -24.15 -6.53 -8.89
N GLY A 20 -22.84 -6.41 -9.21
CA GLY A 20 -22.23 -5.40 -10.05
C GLY A 20 -22.69 -3.94 -9.81
N SER A 21 -22.03 -3.22 -8.89
CA SER A 21 -22.12 -1.76 -8.83
C SER A 21 -21.48 -1.16 -10.10
N ALA A 22 -22.25 -0.33 -10.78
CA ALA A 22 -21.81 0.43 -11.94
C ALA A 22 -20.70 1.42 -11.58
N ALA A 23 -19.90 1.82 -12.55
CA ALA A 23 -18.88 2.85 -12.39
C ALA A 23 -19.51 4.13 -11.76
N GLY A 24 -19.09 4.46 -10.51
CA GLY A 24 -19.55 5.67 -9.83
C GLY A 24 -19.85 5.54 -8.33
N ASP A 25 -19.83 4.37 -7.74
CA ASP A 25 -20.41 4.12 -6.39
C ASP A 25 -19.40 3.95 -5.25
N PHE A 26 -18.24 4.63 -5.29
CA PHE A 26 -17.41 4.73 -4.11
C PHE A 26 -17.83 5.93 -3.24
N PRO A 27 -17.80 5.78 -1.90
CA PRO A 27 -17.96 6.94 -1.03
C PRO A 27 -16.82 7.93 -1.28
N THR A 28 -17.14 9.21 -1.36
CA THR A 28 -16.18 10.30 -1.49
C THR A 28 -16.16 11.11 -0.21
N LEU A 29 -14.99 11.58 0.18
CA LEU A 29 -14.79 12.39 1.39
C LEU A 29 -14.72 13.88 1.07
N LEU A 30 -14.08 14.21 -0.04
CA LEU A 30 -13.83 15.59 -0.47
C LEU A 30 -14.71 15.95 -1.68
N PRO A 31 -15.00 17.24 -1.88
CA PRO A 31 -15.62 17.71 -3.12
C PRO A 31 -14.76 17.33 -4.35
N PRO A 32 -15.37 17.03 -5.51
CA PRO A 32 -14.64 16.57 -6.70
C PRO A 32 -13.49 17.48 -7.14
N GLU A 33 -13.67 18.78 -7.04
CA GLU A 33 -12.64 19.78 -7.36
C GLU A 33 -11.43 19.68 -6.43
N ARG A 34 -11.65 19.38 -5.14
CA ARG A 34 -10.59 19.18 -4.16
C ARG A 34 -9.86 17.87 -4.38
N VAL A 35 -10.57 16.80 -4.78
CA VAL A 35 -9.96 15.53 -5.16
C VAL A 35 -9.04 15.73 -6.36
N ALA A 36 -9.51 16.42 -7.41
CA ALA A 36 -8.73 16.69 -8.60
C ALA A 36 -7.48 17.55 -8.32
N GLU A 37 -7.59 18.57 -7.47
CA GLU A 37 -6.46 19.41 -7.03
C GLU A 37 -5.41 18.61 -6.25
N ALA A 38 -5.87 17.80 -5.28
CA ALA A 38 -4.99 16.94 -4.48
C ALA A 38 -4.29 15.91 -5.36
N GLU A 39 -5.01 15.29 -6.28
CA GLU A 39 -4.48 14.32 -7.24
C GLU A 39 -3.41 14.94 -8.14
N ALA A 40 -3.70 16.06 -8.79
CA ALA A 40 -2.75 16.75 -9.66
C ALA A 40 -1.48 17.15 -8.90
N THR A 41 -1.62 17.59 -7.64
CA THR A 41 -0.49 17.94 -6.78
C THR A 41 0.31 16.69 -6.39
N TYR A 42 -0.36 15.60 -5.99
CA TYR A 42 0.29 14.35 -5.62
C TYR A 42 1.04 13.72 -6.80
N GLN A 43 0.42 13.67 -7.98
CA GLN A 43 1.08 13.20 -9.21
C GLN A 43 2.34 13.99 -9.54
N ARG A 44 2.28 15.33 -9.43
CA ARG A 44 3.45 16.20 -9.62
C ARG A 44 4.55 15.90 -8.60
N VAL A 45 4.21 15.74 -7.33
CA VAL A 45 5.17 15.39 -6.26
C VAL A 45 5.83 14.04 -6.56
N VAL A 46 5.07 13.02 -6.93
CA VAL A 46 5.61 11.70 -7.28
C VAL A 46 6.58 11.76 -8.46
N GLN A 47 6.24 12.53 -9.49
CA GLN A 47 7.08 12.70 -10.67
C GLN A 47 8.36 13.51 -10.38
N GLU A 48 8.28 14.51 -9.51
CA GLU A 48 9.43 15.33 -9.10
C GLU A 48 10.38 14.56 -8.20
N PHE A 49 9.86 13.70 -7.31
CA PHE A 49 10.59 12.95 -6.30
C PHE A 49 10.51 11.43 -6.52
N THR A 50 10.63 10.98 -7.76
CA THR A 50 10.44 9.57 -8.15
C THR A 50 11.31 8.60 -7.36
N LEU A 51 12.58 8.94 -7.06
CA LEU A 51 13.45 8.05 -6.28
C LEU A 51 12.97 7.95 -4.83
N GLU A 52 12.70 9.09 -4.20
CA GLU A 52 12.24 9.18 -2.81
C GLU A 52 10.91 8.47 -2.64
N PHE A 53 10.01 8.61 -3.61
CA PHE A 53 8.74 7.90 -3.67
C PHE A 53 8.92 6.38 -3.77
N ARG A 54 9.80 5.90 -4.66
CA ARG A 54 10.11 4.46 -4.79
C ARG A 54 10.74 3.90 -3.50
N LEU A 55 11.67 4.64 -2.89
CA LEU A 55 12.25 4.26 -1.60
C LEU A 55 11.20 4.20 -0.49
N ALA A 56 10.31 5.20 -0.43
CA ALA A 56 9.21 5.22 0.54
C ALA A 56 8.30 4.00 0.38
N ASN A 57 7.90 3.65 -0.85
CA ASN A 57 7.07 2.48 -1.12
C ASN A 57 7.77 1.16 -0.73
N ALA A 58 9.05 1.01 -1.05
CA ALA A 58 9.83 -0.16 -0.67
C ALA A 58 9.92 -0.30 0.87
N LEU A 59 10.18 0.80 1.57
CA LEU A 59 10.23 0.80 3.04
C LEU A 59 8.83 0.63 3.65
N ALA A 60 7.78 1.18 3.05
CA ALA A 60 6.39 0.96 3.46
C ALA A 60 6.02 -0.53 3.39
N TYR A 61 6.39 -1.19 2.29
CA TYR A 61 6.17 -2.63 2.11
C TYR A 61 6.87 -3.45 3.22
N LEU A 62 8.17 -3.22 3.45
CA LEU A 62 8.91 -3.90 4.52
C LEU A 62 8.36 -3.57 5.91
N ARG A 63 7.88 -2.34 6.11
CA ARG A 63 7.35 -1.87 7.39
C ARG A 63 6.12 -2.66 7.84
N THR A 64 5.31 -3.18 6.90
CA THR A 64 4.17 -4.04 7.22
C THR A 64 4.56 -5.29 8.02
N TYR A 65 5.79 -5.78 7.87
CA TYR A 65 6.32 -6.94 8.60
C TYR A 65 6.67 -6.64 10.06
N ALA A 66 6.74 -5.37 10.43
CA ALA A 66 7.00 -4.94 11.81
C ALA A 66 5.75 -5.03 12.70
N SER A 67 4.52 -5.04 12.13
CA SER A 67 3.29 -5.23 12.89
C SER A 67 3.00 -6.72 13.07
N PRO A 68 2.89 -7.24 14.31
CA PRO A 68 2.61 -8.66 14.56
C PRO A 68 1.34 -9.16 13.87
N ARG A 69 0.27 -8.35 13.88
CA ARG A 69 -1.01 -8.73 13.29
C ARG A 69 -0.94 -8.78 11.76
N VAL A 70 -0.36 -7.76 11.15
CA VAL A 70 -0.20 -7.69 9.70
C VAL A 70 0.76 -8.78 9.22
N ALA A 71 1.90 -8.96 9.90
CA ALA A 71 2.86 -10.02 9.58
C ALA A 71 2.25 -11.42 9.70
N ALA A 72 1.46 -11.69 10.75
CA ALA A 72 0.78 -12.97 10.91
C ALA A 72 -0.21 -13.23 9.78
N LEU A 73 -0.98 -12.22 9.37
CA LEU A 73 -1.89 -12.32 8.23
C LEU A 73 -1.13 -12.59 6.93
N LEU A 74 -0.09 -11.81 6.64
CA LEU A 74 0.73 -11.98 5.43
C LEU A 74 1.40 -13.35 5.39
N LEU A 75 1.90 -13.83 6.53
CA LEU A 75 2.47 -15.18 6.64
C LEU A 75 1.41 -16.26 6.37
N HIS A 76 0.20 -16.08 6.92
CA HIS A 76 -0.93 -16.99 6.71
C HIS A 76 -1.35 -17.06 5.24
N THR A 77 -1.30 -15.96 4.50
CA THR A 77 -1.63 -15.97 3.06
C THR A 77 -0.65 -16.79 2.21
N GLY A 78 0.57 -17.01 2.68
CA GLY A 78 1.62 -17.74 1.98
C GLY A 78 2.19 -17.04 0.74
N HIS A 79 1.59 -15.93 0.32
CA HIS A 79 1.94 -15.28 -0.96
C HIS A 79 3.37 -14.71 -0.95
N VAL A 80 3.78 -14.08 0.16
CA VAL A 80 5.14 -13.52 0.29
C VAL A 80 6.20 -14.63 0.28
N GLN A 81 5.95 -15.77 0.94
CA GLN A 81 6.94 -16.85 1.02
C GLN A 81 7.12 -17.59 -0.32
N HIS A 82 6.05 -17.70 -1.11
CA HIS A 82 6.03 -18.56 -2.30
C HIS A 82 6.10 -17.78 -3.60
N ALA A 83 5.77 -16.49 -3.58
CA ALA A 83 5.75 -15.62 -4.76
C ALA A 83 6.18 -14.18 -4.37
N SER A 84 7.32 -14.07 -3.66
CA SER A 84 7.77 -12.78 -3.09
C SER A 84 7.95 -11.69 -4.15
N THR A 85 8.49 -12.03 -5.31
CA THR A 85 8.70 -11.09 -6.42
C THR A 85 7.36 -10.59 -6.97
N GLU A 86 6.44 -11.50 -7.31
CA GLU A 86 5.11 -11.13 -7.79
C GLU A 86 4.39 -10.26 -6.77
N ARG A 87 4.40 -10.64 -5.48
CA ARG A 87 3.71 -9.92 -4.41
C ARG A 87 4.25 -8.51 -4.20
N ALA A 88 5.56 -8.32 -4.27
CA ALA A 88 6.18 -7.01 -4.11
C ALA A 88 5.89 -6.12 -5.33
N VAL A 89 6.04 -6.68 -6.53
CA VAL A 89 5.77 -5.99 -7.80
C VAL A 89 4.30 -5.60 -7.90
N ASP A 90 3.36 -6.51 -7.63
CA ASP A 90 1.93 -6.23 -7.65
C ASP A 90 1.54 -5.09 -6.72
N THR A 91 2.12 -5.08 -5.51
CA THR A 91 1.85 -3.99 -4.56
C THR A 91 2.30 -2.64 -5.10
N ALA A 92 3.49 -2.58 -5.69
CA ALA A 92 4.01 -1.37 -6.30
C ALA A 92 3.17 -0.95 -7.52
N LEU A 93 2.79 -1.91 -8.37
CA LEU A 93 1.99 -1.65 -9.56
C LEU A 93 0.61 -1.12 -9.23
N PHE A 94 -0.10 -1.66 -8.23
CA PHE A 94 -1.38 -1.10 -7.80
C PHE A 94 -1.27 0.37 -7.40
N VAL A 95 -0.21 0.73 -6.66
CA VAL A 95 0.03 2.13 -6.28
C VAL A 95 0.36 2.97 -7.52
N TYR A 96 1.23 2.47 -8.42
CA TYR A 96 1.66 3.22 -9.59
C TYR A 96 0.54 3.42 -10.60
N GLU A 97 -0.28 2.40 -10.85
CA GLU A 97 -1.48 2.50 -11.69
C GLU A 97 -2.46 3.54 -11.14
N LEU A 98 -2.71 3.49 -9.83
CA LEU A 98 -3.61 4.42 -9.18
C LEU A 98 -3.12 5.87 -9.27
N VAL A 99 -1.81 6.09 -9.06
CA VAL A 99 -1.20 7.42 -9.21
C VAL A 99 -1.19 7.90 -10.65
N HIS A 100 -0.92 7.00 -11.60
CA HIS A 100 -0.81 7.35 -13.01
C HIS A 100 -2.14 7.73 -13.63
N HIS A 101 -3.16 6.91 -13.40
CA HIS A 101 -4.49 7.07 -14.01
C HIS A 101 -5.39 8.03 -13.24
N GLY A 102 -5.15 8.21 -11.94
CA GLY A 102 -6.03 8.96 -11.06
C GLY A 102 -7.17 8.12 -10.51
N ILE A 103 -7.67 8.52 -9.34
CA ILE A 103 -8.62 7.74 -8.55
C ILE A 103 -10.03 7.68 -9.18
N ASP A 104 -10.40 8.71 -9.96
CA ASP A 104 -11.73 8.83 -10.60
C ASP A 104 -11.76 8.24 -12.02
N SER A 105 -10.61 7.88 -12.59
CA SER A 105 -10.55 7.20 -13.87
C SER A 105 -11.14 5.79 -13.79
N GLU A 106 -11.54 5.22 -14.91
CA GLU A 106 -12.03 3.84 -15.00
C GLU A 106 -10.98 2.84 -14.46
N GLN A 107 -9.71 3.06 -14.82
CA GLN A 107 -8.58 2.25 -14.36
C GLN A 107 -8.34 2.40 -12.86
N GLY A 108 -8.36 3.63 -12.32
CA GLY A 108 -8.22 3.87 -10.90
C GLY A 108 -9.33 3.24 -10.07
N GLN A 109 -10.57 3.34 -10.53
CA GLN A 109 -11.72 2.67 -9.90
C GLN A 109 -11.57 1.14 -9.95
N GLU A 110 -11.07 0.58 -11.06
CA GLU A 110 -10.78 -0.86 -11.15
C GLU A 110 -9.70 -1.28 -10.15
N VAL A 111 -8.63 -0.49 -9.99
CA VAL A 111 -7.61 -0.73 -8.96
C VAL A 111 -8.24 -0.79 -7.58
N VAL A 112 -9.07 0.20 -7.21
CA VAL A 112 -9.74 0.23 -5.90
C VAL A 112 -10.68 -0.97 -5.72
N ARG A 113 -11.47 -1.34 -6.74
CA ARG A 113 -12.34 -2.52 -6.69
C ARG A 113 -11.53 -3.81 -6.44
N ARG A 114 -10.39 -3.98 -7.09
CA ARG A 114 -9.50 -5.14 -6.90
C ARG A 114 -8.88 -5.17 -5.51
N LEU A 115 -8.38 -4.03 -5.03
CA LEU A 115 -7.86 -3.91 -3.67
C LEU A 115 -8.93 -4.29 -2.64
N ASN A 116 -10.16 -3.78 -2.79
CA ASN A 116 -11.27 -4.11 -1.91
C ASN A 116 -11.64 -5.60 -1.99
N ALA A 117 -11.66 -6.18 -3.18
CA ALA A 117 -11.93 -7.61 -3.36
C ALA A 117 -10.86 -8.49 -2.70
N MET A 118 -9.58 -8.10 -2.76
CA MET A 118 -8.48 -8.82 -2.12
C MET A 118 -8.53 -8.68 -0.59
N HIS A 119 -8.59 -7.46 -0.07
CA HIS A 119 -8.61 -7.19 1.37
C HIS A 119 -9.89 -7.72 2.01
N GLY A 120 -10.99 -7.60 1.32
CA GLY A 120 -12.28 -8.09 1.76
C GLY A 120 -12.34 -9.61 2.00
N ARG A 121 -11.38 -10.41 1.55
CA ARG A 121 -11.28 -11.87 1.85
C ARG A 121 -10.86 -12.13 3.29
N TRP A 122 -10.28 -11.15 3.96
CA TRP A 122 -9.66 -11.27 5.27
C TRP A 122 -10.36 -10.38 6.30
N SER A 123 -10.32 -10.77 7.56
CA SER A 123 -10.78 -9.92 8.65
C SER A 123 -9.64 -8.99 9.09
N ILE A 124 -9.45 -7.90 8.35
CA ILE A 124 -8.45 -6.88 8.66
C ILE A 124 -9.09 -5.86 9.62
N ARG A 125 -8.39 -5.50 10.66
CA ARG A 125 -8.85 -4.47 11.60
C ARG A 125 -8.67 -3.09 10.98
N ASN A 126 -9.60 -2.18 11.28
CA ASN A 126 -9.50 -0.81 10.76
C ASN A 126 -8.23 -0.09 11.22
N ASP A 127 -7.79 -0.29 12.46
CA ASP A 127 -6.55 0.32 12.97
C ASP A 127 -5.29 -0.16 12.22
N ASP A 128 -5.24 -1.43 11.79
CA ASP A 128 -4.17 -1.96 10.95
C ASP A 128 -4.22 -1.36 9.53
N SER A 129 -5.43 -1.26 8.94
CA SER A 129 -5.61 -0.65 7.62
C SER A 129 -5.26 0.84 7.62
N LEU A 130 -5.68 1.57 8.65
CA LEU A 130 -5.37 2.99 8.82
C LEU A 130 -3.86 3.23 8.97
N TRP A 131 -3.17 2.40 9.74
CA TRP A 131 -1.72 2.47 9.86
C TRP A 131 -1.02 2.18 8.53
N VAL A 132 -1.44 1.15 7.78
CA VAL A 132 -0.88 0.85 6.45
C VAL A 132 -1.13 2.01 5.49
N LEU A 133 -2.32 2.63 5.51
CA LEU A 133 -2.59 3.85 4.74
C LEU A 133 -1.61 4.97 5.11
N GLY A 134 -1.29 5.13 6.40
CA GLY A 134 -0.31 6.08 6.90
C GLY A 134 1.11 5.85 6.35
N THR A 135 1.47 4.62 5.95
CA THR A 135 2.78 4.38 5.31
C THR A 135 2.90 5.10 3.97
N PHE A 136 1.80 5.40 3.31
CA PHE A 136 1.78 6.17 2.06
C PHE A 136 1.55 7.66 2.32
N ALA A 137 0.55 7.99 3.13
CA ALA A 137 0.15 9.37 3.39
C ALA A 137 1.18 10.16 4.23
N VAL A 138 1.92 9.49 5.11
CA VAL A 138 2.85 10.11 6.07
C VAL A 138 4.31 9.81 5.73
N LEU A 139 4.66 8.53 5.54
CA LEU A 139 6.05 8.14 5.32
C LEU A 139 6.58 8.67 3.97
N GLY A 140 5.76 8.69 2.93
CA GLY A 140 6.13 9.26 1.62
C GLY A 140 6.63 10.70 1.73
N PRO A 141 5.79 11.64 2.21
CA PRO A 141 6.19 13.02 2.48
C PRO A 141 7.41 13.15 3.40
N GLN A 142 7.48 12.38 4.48
CA GLN A 142 8.65 12.39 5.39
C GLN A 142 9.95 11.97 4.71
N MET A 143 9.89 10.98 3.82
CA MET A 143 11.06 10.55 3.04
C MET A 143 11.52 11.63 2.06
N ILE A 144 10.59 12.30 1.40
CA ILE A 144 10.91 13.44 0.51
C ILE A 144 11.55 14.57 1.32
N ASP A 145 10.99 14.94 2.46
CA ASP A 145 11.54 15.98 3.34
C ASP A 145 12.94 15.64 3.88
N ALA A 146 13.21 14.36 4.04
CA ALA A 146 14.49 13.88 4.55
C ALA A 146 15.58 13.73 3.49
N LEU A 147 15.23 13.32 2.27
CA LEU A 147 16.16 12.84 1.25
C LEU A 147 16.07 13.63 -0.05
N GLY A 148 14.98 14.35 -0.28
CA GLY A 148 14.74 15.13 -1.48
C GLY A 148 15.65 16.36 -1.57
N TRP A 149 15.77 16.91 -2.76
CA TRP A 149 16.54 18.13 -3.03
C TRP A 149 15.91 19.40 -2.43
N ARG A 150 14.62 19.37 -2.09
CA ARG A 150 13.87 20.34 -1.27
C ARG A 150 12.88 19.62 -0.38
N ARG A 151 12.36 20.33 0.60
CA ARG A 151 11.20 19.89 1.36
C ARG A 151 9.92 20.17 0.60
N LEU A 152 8.89 19.41 0.90
CA LEU A 152 7.53 19.73 0.45
C LEU A 152 7.04 21.01 1.14
N THR A 153 6.17 21.75 0.47
CA THR A 153 5.38 22.79 1.10
C THR A 153 4.27 22.18 1.98
N ASP A 154 3.65 22.98 2.82
CA ASP A 154 2.54 22.50 3.66
C ASP A 154 1.34 22.09 2.79
N ASP A 155 1.06 22.84 1.73
CA ASP A 155 0.01 22.49 0.76
C ASP A 155 0.29 21.17 0.03
N GLU A 156 1.55 20.92 -0.37
CA GLU A 156 1.94 19.65 -1.00
C GLU A 156 1.80 18.48 -0.02
N ARG A 157 2.19 18.66 1.25
CA ARG A 157 1.98 17.64 2.28
C ARG A 157 0.50 17.36 2.52
N GLN A 158 -0.32 18.41 2.59
CA GLN A 158 -1.75 18.26 2.77
C GLN A 158 -2.40 17.59 1.57
N ALA A 159 -2.01 17.95 0.36
CA ALA A 159 -2.51 17.30 -0.87
C ALA A 159 -2.17 15.81 -0.90
N CYS A 160 -0.97 15.39 -0.45
CA CYS A 160 -0.63 13.98 -0.31
C CYS A 160 -1.58 13.27 0.67
N VAL A 161 -1.90 13.91 1.80
CA VAL A 161 -2.84 13.36 2.79
C VAL A 161 -4.25 13.31 2.21
N ASP A 162 -4.73 14.38 1.63
CA ASP A 162 -6.09 14.48 1.07
C ASP A 162 -6.33 13.40 0.00
N TRP A 163 -5.35 13.17 -0.88
CA TRP A 163 -5.44 12.12 -1.88
C TRP A 163 -5.50 10.72 -1.26
N TRP A 164 -4.63 10.41 -0.28
CA TRP A 164 -4.66 9.12 0.40
C TRP A 164 -5.87 8.93 1.31
N ARG A 165 -6.44 10.02 1.87
CA ARG A 165 -7.71 9.99 2.59
C ARG A 165 -8.84 9.55 1.66
N GLU A 166 -8.86 10.07 0.45
CA GLU A 166 -9.85 9.68 -0.56
C GLU A 166 -9.70 8.21 -0.97
N VAL A 167 -8.47 7.75 -1.22
CA VAL A 167 -8.18 6.32 -1.47
C VAL A 167 -8.66 5.45 -0.30
N GLY A 168 -8.29 5.81 0.93
CA GLY A 168 -8.67 5.06 2.13
C GLY A 168 -10.19 5.00 2.34
N THR A 169 -10.90 6.11 2.09
CA THR A 169 -12.36 6.18 2.18
C THR A 169 -13.01 5.22 1.19
N ARG A 170 -12.55 5.18 -0.07
CA ARG A 170 -13.02 4.23 -1.08
C ARG A 170 -12.65 2.78 -0.77
N MET A 171 -11.65 2.56 0.06
CA MET A 171 -11.31 1.24 0.59
C MET A 171 -12.07 0.88 1.88
N GLY A 172 -13.00 1.73 2.34
CA GLY A 172 -13.80 1.50 3.54
C GLY A 172 -13.03 1.70 4.85
N ILE A 173 -11.89 2.39 4.84
CA ILE A 173 -11.14 2.75 6.04
C ILE A 173 -11.85 3.93 6.71
N THR A 174 -12.04 3.85 8.02
CA THR A 174 -12.75 4.88 8.80
C THR A 174 -11.84 5.58 9.80
N GLY A 175 -12.22 6.78 10.22
CA GLY A 175 -11.46 7.56 11.21
C GLY A 175 -10.11 8.05 10.67
N ILE A 176 -10.03 8.33 9.37
CA ILE A 176 -8.80 8.83 8.74
C ILE A 176 -8.59 10.29 9.17
N PRO A 177 -7.44 10.63 9.77
CA PRO A 177 -7.15 12.00 10.22
C PRO A 177 -7.21 13.02 9.08
N GLU A 178 -7.57 14.26 9.40
CA GLU A 178 -7.81 15.30 8.40
C GLU A 178 -6.53 15.98 7.92
N THR A 179 -5.61 16.19 8.83
CA THR A 179 -4.37 16.91 8.55
C THR A 179 -3.16 15.98 8.54
N HIS A 180 -2.11 16.41 7.86
CA HIS A 180 -0.84 15.69 7.89
C HIS A 180 -0.28 15.51 9.31
N ALA A 181 -0.42 16.54 10.16
CA ALA A 181 0.07 16.47 11.55
C ALA A 181 -0.69 15.41 12.37
N GLU A 182 -2.02 15.44 12.32
CA GLU A 182 -2.85 14.44 13.01
C GLU A 182 -2.59 13.02 12.52
N PHE A 183 -2.42 12.85 11.20
CA PHE A 183 -2.14 11.54 10.64
C PHE A 183 -0.74 11.05 11.04
N ALA A 184 0.25 11.93 11.06
CA ALA A 184 1.60 11.61 11.53
C ALA A 184 1.61 11.20 13.03
N ASP A 185 0.82 11.89 13.87
CA ASP A 185 0.68 11.55 15.29
C ASP A 185 -0.03 10.21 15.49
N ALA A 186 -1.13 9.96 14.78
CA ALA A 186 -1.86 8.68 14.82
C ALA A 186 -0.98 7.53 14.32
N PHE A 187 -0.27 7.72 13.23
CA PHE A 187 0.68 6.77 12.65
C PHE A 187 1.78 6.41 13.67
N ARG A 188 2.41 7.42 14.27
CA ARG A 188 3.44 7.23 15.28
C ARG A 188 2.90 6.54 16.54
N ALA A 189 1.71 6.91 17.00
CA ALA A 189 1.08 6.29 18.16
C ALA A 189 0.83 4.80 17.95
N TYR A 190 0.32 4.42 16.76
CA TYR A 190 0.16 3.00 16.40
C TYR A 190 1.50 2.27 16.45
N GLU A 191 2.55 2.85 15.87
CA GLU A 191 3.86 2.21 15.81
C GLU A 191 4.48 1.96 17.19
N LEU A 192 4.44 2.96 18.04
CA LEU A 192 4.93 2.84 19.42
C LEU A 192 4.16 1.77 20.21
N ALA A 193 2.86 1.64 19.99
CA ALA A 193 2.02 0.68 20.68
C ALA A 193 2.13 -0.75 20.14
N HIS A 194 2.33 -0.91 18.83
CA HIS A 194 2.12 -2.20 18.17
C HIS A 194 3.33 -2.80 17.48
N LEU A 195 4.32 -1.99 17.02
CA LEU A 195 5.46 -2.57 16.31
C LEU A 195 6.37 -3.34 17.25
N ARG A 196 6.65 -4.59 16.88
CA ARG A 196 7.58 -5.44 17.62
C ARG A 196 8.09 -6.59 16.75
N ARG A 197 9.27 -7.06 17.07
CA ARG A 197 9.89 -8.18 16.36
C ARG A 197 9.09 -9.47 16.59
N THR A 198 8.82 -10.18 15.49
CA THR A 198 8.15 -11.49 15.50
C THR A 198 8.84 -12.45 14.54
N ASP A 199 8.63 -13.76 14.72
CA ASP A 199 9.12 -14.78 13.79
C ASP A 199 8.43 -14.64 12.43
N ALA A 200 7.14 -14.31 12.39
CA ALA A 200 6.42 -14.04 11.16
C ALA A 200 7.08 -12.89 10.36
N GLY A 201 7.32 -11.76 11.01
CA GLY A 201 8.00 -10.62 10.38
C GLY A 201 9.40 -10.97 9.88
N ARG A 202 10.16 -11.77 10.65
CA ARG A 202 11.49 -12.24 10.23
C ARG A 202 11.42 -13.11 8.98
N VAL A 203 10.52 -14.08 8.94
CA VAL A 203 10.36 -14.98 7.77
C VAL A 203 9.97 -14.18 6.53
N LEU A 204 9.02 -13.23 6.65
CA LEU A 204 8.60 -12.40 5.54
C LEU A 204 9.73 -11.48 5.05
N LEU A 205 10.49 -10.88 5.96
CA LEU A 205 11.62 -10.02 5.62
C LEU A 205 12.69 -10.79 4.83
N GLU A 206 13.06 -11.99 5.29
CA GLU A 206 14.03 -12.83 4.60
C GLU A 206 13.52 -13.24 3.21
N ALA A 207 12.25 -13.64 3.09
CA ALA A 207 11.66 -14.04 1.82
C ALA A 207 11.58 -12.90 0.79
N SER A 208 11.47 -11.65 1.26
CA SER A 208 11.35 -10.48 0.37
C SER A 208 12.69 -9.79 0.10
N TRP A 209 13.76 -10.14 0.83
CA TRP A 209 14.97 -9.32 0.82
C TRP A 209 15.63 -9.24 -0.56
N ASP A 210 15.77 -10.37 -1.24
CA ASP A 210 16.42 -10.42 -2.55
C ASP A 210 15.66 -9.60 -3.60
N VAL A 211 14.33 -9.59 -3.52
CA VAL A 211 13.47 -8.76 -4.37
C VAL A 211 13.70 -7.28 -4.08
N MET A 212 13.71 -6.90 -2.81
CA MET A 212 13.88 -5.50 -2.40
C MET A 212 15.23 -4.91 -2.81
N VAL A 213 16.23 -5.72 -2.99
CA VAL A 213 17.58 -5.28 -3.37
C VAL A 213 17.91 -5.55 -4.84
N SER A 214 16.99 -6.10 -5.62
CA SER A 214 17.21 -6.45 -7.03
C SER A 214 17.64 -5.26 -7.87
N ASP A 215 17.04 -4.09 -7.62
CA ASP A 215 17.32 -2.84 -8.33
C ASP A 215 18.54 -2.08 -7.79
N LEU A 216 19.16 -2.56 -6.70
CA LEU A 216 20.37 -1.95 -6.19
C LEU A 216 21.59 -2.32 -7.06
N PRO A 217 22.48 -1.36 -7.35
CA PRO A 217 23.77 -1.65 -7.93
C PRO A 217 24.51 -2.74 -7.15
N GLU A 218 25.12 -3.69 -7.85
CA GLU A 218 25.76 -4.87 -7.24
C GLU A 218 26.71 -4.54 -6.06
N PRO A 219 27.55 -3.49 -6.12
CA PRO A 219 28.41 -3.13 -4.99
C PRO A 219 27.65 -2.71 -3.73
N LEU A 220 26.38 -2.30 -3.85
CA LEU A 220 25.55 -1.89 -2.70
C LEU A 220 24.74 -3.04 -2.09
N ARG A 221 24.60 -4.18 -2.76
CA ARG A 221 23.84 -5.33 -2.24
C ARG A 221 24.36 -5.87 -0.91
N PRO A 222 25.68 -6.02 -0.67
CA PRO A 222 26.20 -6.49 0.61
C PRO A 222 25.88 -5.56 1.78
N VAL A 223 25.73 -4.26 1.53
CA VAL A 223 25.40 -3.25 2.56
C VAL A 223 23.92 -2.85 2.56
N SER A 224 23.09 -3.52 1.79
CA SER A 224 21.67 -3.20 1.62
C SER A 224 20.89 -3.14 2.94
N ARG A 225 21.13 -4.08 3.87
CA ARG A 225 20.50 -4.08 5.20
C ARG A 225 20.91 -2.87 6.03
N LEU A 226 22.16 -2.40 5.89
CA LEU A 226 22.63 -1.21 6.55
C LEU A 226 21.98 0.05 5.94
N LEU A 227 21.82 0.10 4.61
CA LEU A 227 21.13 1.19 3.93
C LEU A 227 19.66 1.27 4.32
N ALA A 228 18.96 0.14 4.29
CA ALA A 228 17.57 0.08 4.74
C ALA A 228 17.42 0.51 6.21
N ALA A 229 18.34 0.04 7.09
CA ALA A 229 18.35 0.44 8.49
C ALA A 229 18.65 1.92 8.70
N ALA A 230 19.47 2.53 7.84
CA ALA A 230 19.78 3.96 7.91
C ALA A 230 18.61 4.84 7.50
N LEU A 231 17.71 4.32 6.64
CA LEU A 231 16.51 5.01 6.15
C LEU A 231 15.27 4.73 7.00
N THR A 232 15.35 3.77 7.93
CA THR A 232 14.21 3.37 8.78
C THR A 232 14.37 3.96 10.18
N ASP A 233 13.30 4.51 10.71
CA ASP A 233 13.25 5.04 12.08
C ASP A 233 13.25 3.94 13.15
N GLU A 234 13.44 4.33 14.42
CA GLU A 234 13.75 3.36 15.49
C GLU A 234 12.63 2.34 15.76
N PRO A 235 11.34 2.68 15.86
CA PRO A 235 10.33 1.65 16.12
C PRO A 235 10.33 0.55 15.07
N ALA A 236 10.30 0.92 13.80
CA ALA A 236 10.25 -0.01 12.69
C ALA A 236 11.59 -0.75 12.50
N ARG A 237 12.73 -0.05 12.58
CA ARG A 237 14.06 -0.67 12.48
C ARG A 237 14.24 -1.79 13.50
N SER A 238 13.88 -1.54 14.76
CA SER A 238 13.99 -2.52 15.84
C SER A 238 13.05 -3.70 15.64
N ALA A 239 11.80 -3.43 15.25
CA ALA A 239 10.80 -4.45 15.00
C ALA A 239 11.17 -5.35 13.81
N LEU A 240 11.75 -4.79 12.75
CA LEU A 240 12.29 -5.55 11.61
C LEU A 240 13.60 -6.29 11.92
N GLY A 241 14.24 -6.03 13.06
CA GLY A 241 15.52 -6.63 13.40
C GLY A 241 16.68 -6.17 12.51
N LEU A 242 16.55 -4.98 11.90
CA LEU A 242 17.61 -4.38 11.10
C LEU A 242 18.74 -3.86 12.00
N PRO A 243 20.00 -3.82 11.50
CA PRO A 243 21.16 -3.42 12.31
C PRO A 243 21.02 -1.98 12.83
N ARG A 244 21.69 -1.70 13.94
CA ARG A 244 21.83 -0.32 14.42
C ARG A 244 22.79 0.44 13.54
N VAL A 245 22.42 1.66 13.17
CA VAL A 245 23.24 2.53 12.34
C VAL A 245 23.54 3.82 13.09
N GLY A 246 24.82 4.12 13.19
CA GLY A 246 25.29 5.35 13.86
C GLY A 246 24.87 6.61 13.09
N ALA A 247 24.73 7.72 13.83
CA ALA A 247 24.35 9.01 13.26
C ALA A 247 25.26 9.45 12.08
N PRO A 248 26.59 9.26 12.11
CA PRO A 248 27.43 9.64 10.97
C PRO A 248 27.05 8.95 9.65
N VAL A 249 26.76 7.65 9.69
CA VAL A 249 26.39 6.89 8.48
C VAL A 249 25.03 7.35 7.97
N ARG A 250 24.05 7.55 8.84
CA ARG A 250 22.73 8.09 8.46
C ARG A 250 22.86 9.48 7.83
N THR A 251 23.66 10.34 8.43
CA THR A 251 23.89 11.70 7.91
C THR A 251 24.60 11.65 6.55
N ALA A 252 25.64 10.82 6.41
CA ALA A 252 26.35 10.68 5.14
C ALA A 252 25.43 10.17 4.00
N LEU A 253 24.61 9.14 4.28
CA LEU A 253 23.64 8.63 3.31
C LEU A 253 22.63 9.72 2.92
N ARG A 254 22.07 10.42 3.91
CA ARG A 254 21.13 11.52 3.68
C ARG A 254 21.74 12.62 2.82
N LEU A 255 22.93 13.09 3.18
CA LEU A 255 23.64 14.12 2.40
C LEU A 255 23.93 13.64 0.98
N GLY A 256 24.33 12.38 0.80
CA GLY A 256 24.55 11.80 -0.53
C GLY A 256 23.31 11.81 -1.40
N LEU A 257 22.15 11.42 -0.85
CA LEU A 257 20.87 11.41 -1.56
C LEU A 257 20.38 12.83 -1.88
N VAL A 258 20.46 13.77 -0.93
CA VAL A 258 20.13 15.18 -1.15
C VAL A 258 21.03 15.78 -2.23
N THR A 259 22.35 15.55 -2.15
CA THR A 259 23.31 16.05 -3.15
C THR A 259 23.04 15.48 -4.53
N ARG A 260 22.73 14.17 -4.62
CA ARG A 260 22.27 13.54 -5.87
C ARG A 260 21.07 14.26 -6.45
N GLY A 261 20.06 14.54 -5.62
CA GLY A 261 18.86 15.26 -6.04
C GLY A 261 19.16 16.68 -6.53
N LEU A 262 20.03 17.40 -5.81
CA LEU A 262 20.46 18.76 -6.18
C LEU A 262 21.23 18.79 -7.51
N LEU A 263 22.02 17.76 -7.81
CA LEU A 263 22.81 17.63 -9.03
C LEU A 263 22.04 16.95 -10.18
N SER A 264 20.81 16.48 -9.93
CA SER A 264 20.01 15.82 -10.96
C SER A 264 19.66 16.78 -12.10
N PRO A 265 19.87 16.38 -13.37
CA PRO A 265 19.49 17.19 -14.54
C PRO A 265 17.98 17.32 -14.68
N THR A 266 17.21 16.43 -14.02
CA THR A 266 15.73 16.44 -14.00
C THR A 266 15.15 17.15 -12.77
N ARG A 267 15.99 17.79 -11.95
CA ARG A 267 15.54 18.49 -10.74
C ARG A 267 14.43 19.49 -11.03
N GLY A 268 13.33 19.38 -10.28
CA GLY A 268 12.16 20.26 -10.42
C GLY A 268 11.37 20.06 -11.72
N ARG A 269 11.59 18.94 -12.41
CA ARG A 269 10.84 18.57 -13.62
C ARG A 269 10.25 17.18 -13.47
N PRO A 270 9.07 16.93 -14.02
CA PRO A 270 8.54 15.58 -14.12
C PRO A 270 9.55 14.67 -14.83
N VAL A 271 9.78 13.49 -14.29
CA VAL A 271 10.64 12.48 -14.93
C VAL A 271 9.82 11.81 -16.03
N PRO A 272 10.14 12.02 -17.33
CA PRO A 272 9.42 11.36 -18.41
C PRO A 272 9.49 9.84 -18.26
N GLY A 273 8.35 9.15 -18.44
CA GLY A 273 8.32 7.69 -18.37
C GLY A 273 8.66 7.13 -16.97
N TRP A 274 8.38 7.90 -15.90
CA TRP A 274 8.57 7.42 -14.53
C TRP A 274 7.83 6.10 -14.26
N PHE A 275 6.73 5.89 -14.96
CA PHE A 275 5.94 4.67 -15.00
C PHE A 275 5.26 4.55 -16.36
N THR A 276 5.21 3.33 -16.91
CA THR A 276 4.50 2.99 -18.14
C THR A 276 3.55 1.84 -17.85
N PRO A 277 2.23 2.08 -17.80
CA PRO A 277 1.23 1.05 -17.58
C PRO A 277 1.39 -0.12 -18.55
N GLY A 278 1.22 -1.34 -18.06
CA GLY A 278 1.29 -2.54 -18.88
C GLY A 278 2.67 -2.92 -19.42
N ALA A 279 3.71 -2.15 -19.13
CA ALA A 279 5.05 -2.44 -19.64
C ALA A 279 5.63 -3.74 -19.08
N PRO A 280 6.47 -4.46 -19.85
CA PRO A 280 7.20 -5.62 -19.36
C PRO A 280 8.07 -5.28 -18.16
N LEU A 281 7.97 -6.07 -17.09
CA LEU A 281 8.86 -5.98 -15.94
C LEU A 281 8.85 -7.28 -15.12
N GLY A 282 9.99 -7.65 -14.55
CA GLY A 282 10.14 -8.73 -13.57
C GLY A 282 9.28 -9.97 -13.85
N PRO A 283 8.24 -10.23 -13.06
CA PRO A 283 7.37 -11.40 -13.24
C PRO A 283 6.46 -11.34 -14.47
N TYR A 284 6.40 -10.21 -15.18
CA TYR A 284 5.57 -9.95 -16.35
C TYR A 284 6.41 -9.64 -17.59
N PRO A 285 7.14 -10.60 -18.17
CA PRO A 285 8.09 -10.34 -19.26
C PRO A 285 7.41 -9.91 -20.58
N GLU A 286 6.12 -10.19 -20.76
CA GLU A 286 5.33 -9.80 -21.93
C GLU A 286 4.43 -8.58 -21.65
N GLY A 287 4.58 -7.95 -20.46
CA GLY A 287 3.68 -6.93 -19.96
C GLY A 287 2.58 -7.53 -19.08
N TYR A 288 1.74 -6.64 -18.53
CA TYR A 288 0.65 -7.02 -17.63
C TYR A 288 -0.61 -6.18 -17.91
N SER A 289 -1.73 -6.69 -17.47
CA SER A 289 -2.99 -5.97 -17.32
C SER A 289 -3.38 -5.89 -15.84
N LEU A 290 -4.31 -5.02 -15.48
CA LEU A 290 -4.84 -4.99 -14.11
C LEU A 290 -5.42 -6.35 -13.69
N ALA A 291 -5.88 -7.17 -14.65
CA ALA A 291 -6.42 -8.50 -14.39
C ALA A 291 -5.36 -9.48 -13.87
N ASP A 292 -4.11 -9.27 -14.23
CA ASP A 292 -2.99 -10.13 -13.85
C ASP A 292 -2.47 -9.84 -12.44
N LEU A 293 -2.79 -8.64 -11.89
CA LEU A 293 -2.28 -8.20 -10.61
C LEU A 293 -3.07 -8.78 -9.43
N GLY A 294 -2.34 -9.11 -8.38
CA GLY A 294 -2.90 -9.56 -7.11
C GLY A 294 -3.20 -11.04 -7.05
N VAL A 295 -3.83 -11.47 -5.95
CA VAL A 295 -4.13 -12.89 -5.69
C VAL A 295 -5.42 -13.28 -6.42
N GLY A 296 -5.32 -13.58 -7.70
CA GLY A 296 -6.42 -14.02 -8.56
C GLY A 296 -6.43 -15.54 -8.81
N GLU A 297 -7.34 -15.97 -9.68
CA GLU A 297 -7.43 -17.37 -10.16
C GLU A 297 -6.22 -17.77 -11.00
N HIS A 298 -5.46 -16.79 -11.50
CA HIS A 298 -4.27 -16.97 -12.32
C HIS A 298 -2.98 -17.17 -11.51
N HIS A 299 -3.05 -17.17 -10.18
CA HIS A 299 -1.86 -17.30 -9.33
C HIS A 299 -1.27 -18.72 -9.50
N ARG A 300 -0.03 -18.78 -9.99
CA ARG A 300 0.62 -20.04 -10.42
C ARG A 300 1.10 -20.91 -9.26
N HIS A 301 1.14 -20.39 -8.01
CA HIS A 301 1.67 -21.16 -6.89
C HIS A 301 0.56 -21.93 -6.13
N PRO A 302 0.56 -23.30 -6.13
CA PRO A 302 -0.51 -24.09 -5.54
C PRO A 302 -0.78 -23.84 -4.05
N ALA A 303 0.26 -23.48 -3.27
CA ALA A 303 0.11 -23.18 -1.85
C ALA A 303 -0.67 -21.89 -1.63
N VAL A 304 -0.46 -20.85 -2.45
CA VAL A 304 -1.20 -19.58 -2.38
C VAL A 304 -2.65 -19.77 -2.77
N VAL A 305 -2.90 -20.53 -3.84
CA VAL A 305 -4.26 -20.87 -4.31
C VAL A 305 -5.04 -21.59 -3.21
N ARG A 306 -4.42 -22.54 -2.51
CA ARG A 306 -5.07 -23.28 -1.41
C ARG A 306 -5.50 -22.35 -0.29
N VAL A 307 -4.62 -21.48 0.20
CA VAL A 307 -4.90 -20.55 1.31
C VAL A 307 -6.02 -19.57 0.94
N VAL A 308 -6.03 -19.07 -0.31
CA VAL A 308 -7.09 -18.20 -0.82
C VAL A 308 -8.44 -18.91 -0.86
N GLN A 309 -8.45 -20.17 -1.29
CA GLN A 309 -9.68 -20.99 -1.31
C GLN A 309 -10.20 -21.29 0.11
N GLU A 310 -9.31 -21.61 1.04
CA GLU A 310 -9.64 -21.81 2.45
C GLU A 310 -10.22 -20.54 3.08
N GLY A 311 -9.64 -19.37 2.81
CA GLY A 311 -10.15 -18.08 3.24
C GLY A 311 -11.56 -17.78 2.71
N ARG A 312 -11.85 -18.12 1.45
CA ARG A 312 -13.19 -18.00 0.86
C ARG A 312 -14.21 -18.92 1.56
N GLN A 313 -13.83 -20.16 1.89
CA GLN A 313 -14.70 -21.13 2.57
C GLN A 313 -15.02 -20.72 4.03
N VAL A 314 -14.04 -20.20 4.75
CA VAL A 314 -14.22 -19.70 6.13
C VAL A 314 -15.22 -18.54 6.15
N ARG A 315 -15.17 -17.65 5.16
CA ARG A 315 -16.12 -16.54 5.05
C ARG A 315 -17.55 -16.96 4.71
N ALA A 316 -17.69 -17.97 3.84
CA ALA A 316 -19.00 -18.53 3.46
C ALA A 316 -19.69 -19.28 4.64
N ARG A 317 -18.93 -19.67 5.66
CA ARG A 317 -19.45 -20.39 6.84
C ARG A 317 -19.74 -19.51 8.06
N ARG A 318 -19.45 -18.19 7.99
CA ARG A 318 -19.86 -17.27 9.07
C ARG A 318 -21.35 -16.96 8.94
N PRO A 319 -22.18 -17.31 9.91
CA PRO A 319 -23.57 -16.85 9.92
C PRO A 319 -23.57 -15.32 10.09
N VAL A 320 -24.49 -14.68 9.40
CA VAL A 320 -24.80 -13.23 9.48
C VAL A 320 -25.27 -12.88 10.87
#